data_1aaae900f96f0c95fed777994ddca62f
#
_entry.id   1aaae900f96f0c95fed777994ddca62f
#
_cell.length_a   1.000
_cell.length_b   1.000
_cell.length_c   1.000
_cell.angle_alpha   90.00
_cell.angle_beta   90.00
_cell.angle_gamma   90.00
#
_symmetry.space_group_name_H-M   'P 1'
#
loop_
_entity.id
_entity.type
_entity.pdbx_description
1 polymer ?
#
loop_
_entity_poly.entity_id
_entity_poly.type
_entity_poly.pdbx_seq_one_letter_code
_entity_poly.pdbx_strand_id
1 'polypeptide(L)'
;YIYLGCYLFWIINYILVARVHKDDPDGFYRYITTDMMSRIVCGLFFFGLPTTNVRPAIVGSGLAEHLLRWVYSIDQPANLFPSIHCLVSWMCFIGIRGNKRVPRWYRIFSCIFALLVVVSTQVTKQHYLIDAIGGILLVEVLYAWNKRSNAYLYVKGFFERVNASLRSLSRKKKGGYA
;
A
#
# COMPACT_ATOMS: atom_id res chain seq x y z
N TYR A 1 -5.87 -15.09 9.63
CA TYR A 1 -7.05 -14.34 9.13
C TYR A 1 -6.71 -12.88 8.86
N ILE A 2 -6.08 -12.15 9.79
CA ILE A 2 -5.72 -10.73 9.64
C ILE A 2 -4.81 -10.51 8.43
N TYR A 3 -3.80 -11.37 8.26
CA TYR A 3 -2.89 -11.33 7.11
C TYR A 3 -3.64 -11.37 5.77
N LEU A 4 -4.61 -12.27 5.62
CA LEU A 4 -5.44 -12.33 4.41
C LEU A 4 -6.45 -11.17 4.33
N GLY A 5 -6.95 -10.71 5.46
CA GLY A 5 -7.85 -9.55 5.55
C GLY A 5 -7.21 -8.24 5.10
N CYS A 6 -5.86 -8.14 5.11
CA CYS A 6 -5.19 -6.91 4.71
C CYS A 6 -5.43 -6.55 3.23
N TYR A 7 -5.58 -7.52 2.34
CA TYR A 7 -5.86 -7.25 0.92
C TYR A 7 -7.21 -6.54 0.73
N LEU A 8 -8.26 -7.02 1.41
CA LEU A 8 -9.57 -6.37 1.39
C LEU A 8 -9.50 -4.98 2.04
N PHE A 9 -8.79 -4.87 3.16
CA PHE A 9 -8.55 -3.59 3.83
C PHE A 9 -7.85 -2.58 2.91
N TRP A 10 -6.86 -2.99 2.13
CA TRP A 10 -6.19 -2.14 1.15
C TRP A 10 -7.15 -1.65 0.07
N ILE A 11 -7.88 -2.56 -0.57
CA ILE A 11 -8.84 -2.20 -1.62
C ILE A 11 -9.85 -1.16 -1.11
N ILE A 12 -10.45 -1.41 0.05
CA ILE A 12 -11.43 -0.49 0.66
C ILE A 12 -10.80 0.88 0.93
N ASN A 13 -9.61 0.91 1.51
CA ASN A 13 -8.97 2.17 1.89
C ASN A 13 -8.44 2.96 0.68
N TYR A 14 -7.91 2.32 -0.36
CA TYR A 14 -7.51 3.03 -1.58
C TYR A 14 -8.72 3.67 -2.28
N ILE A 15 -9.84 2.97 -2.34
CA ILE A 15 -11.11 3.53 -2.86
C ILE A 15 -11.58 4.68 -1.96
N LEU A 16 -11.51 4.53 -0.65
CA LEU A 16 -11.91 5.56 0.30
C LEU A 16 -11.03 6.81 0.16
N VAL A 17 -9.70 6.65 0.09
CA VAL A 17 -8.76 7.76 -0.12
C VAL A 17 -9.07 8.51 -1.40
N ALA A 18 -9.32 7.82 -2.52
CA ALA A 18 -9.70 8.46 -3.77
C ALA A 18 -11.02 9.27 -3.63
N ARG A 19 -12.00 8.73 -2.90
CA ARG A 19 -13.30 9.41 -2.68
C ARG A 19 -13.19 10.64 -1.79
N VAL A 20 -12.44 10.56 -0.69
CA VAL A 20 -12.36 11.67 0.28
C VAL A 20 -11.47 12.81 -0.20
N HIS A 21 -10.59 12.56 -1.17
CA HIS A 21 -9.74 13.57 -1.80
C HIS A 21 -10.26 14.05 -3.16
N LYS A 22 -11.50 13.71 -3.54
CA LYS A 22 -12.07 14.12 -4.85
C LYS A 22 -12.02 15.63 -5.09
N ASP A 23 -12.15 16.45 -4.04
CA ASP A 23 -12.11 17.91 -4.08
C ASP A 23 -10.75 18.48 -3.63
N ASP A 24 -9.75 17.62 -3.41
CA ASP A 24 -8.37 17.95 -3.06
C ASP A 24 -7.40 17.12 -3.93
N PRO A 25 -7.29 17.46 -5.24
CA PRO A 25 -6.40 16.72 -6.15
C PRO A 25 -4.94 16.74 -5.70
N ASP A 26 -4.48 17.84 -5.14
CA ASP A 26 -3.09 17.97 -4.70
C ASP A 26 -2.79 17.04 -3.52
N GLY A 27 -3.69 16.96 -2.54
CA GLY A 27 -3.60 15.99 -1.45
C GLY A 27 -3.61 14.55 -1.95
N PHE A 28 -4.48 14.24 -2.92
CA PHE A 28 -4.51 12.93 -3.56
C PHE A 28 -3.19 12.59 -4.27
N TYR A 29 -2.67 13.51 -5.09
CA TYR A 29 -1.43 13.26 -5.80
C TYR A 29 -0.21 13.20 -4.87
N ARG A 30 -0.19 13.93 -3.75
CA ARG A 30 0.84 13.76 -2.71
C ARG A 30 0.80 12.36 -2.11
N TYR A 31 -0.39 11.82 -1.83
CA TYR A 31 -0.57 10.46 -1.36
C TYR A 31 -0.07 9.43 -2.38
N ILE A 32 -0.53 9.52 -3.64
CA ILE A 32 -0.13 8.61 -4.73
C ILE A 32 1.39 8.68 -4.98
N THR A 33 1.96 9.88 -4.99
CA THR A 33 3.41 10.04 -5.15
C THR A 33 4.18 9.35 -4.03
N THR A 34 3.70 9.45 -2.78
CA THR A 34 4.31 8.75 -1.65
C THR A 34 4.26 7.24 -1.84
N ASP A 35 3.10 6.70 -2.23
CA ASP A 35 2.94 5.26 -2.47
C ASP A 35 3.85 4.77 -3.60
N MET A 36 3.88 5.47 -4.73
CA MET A 36 4.76 5.12 -5.86
C MET A 36 6.24 5.17 -5.48
N MET A 37 6.68 6.22 -4.82
CA MET A 37 8.07 6.36 -4.38
C MET A 37 8.46 5.28 -3.38
N SER A 38 7.59 4.97 -2.43
CA SER A 38 7.86 3.91 -1.45
C SER A 38 8.04 2.55 -2.11
N ARG A 39 7.23 2.23 -3.13
CA ARG A 39 7.36 0.99 -3.90
C ARG A 39 8.63 0.95 -4.73
N ILE A 40 9.04 2.08 -5.33
CA ILE A 40 10.32 2.17 -6.06
C ILE A 40 11.48 1.92 -5.10
N VAL A 41 11.47 2.54 -3.91
CA VAL A 41 12.51 2.31 -2.90
C VAL A 41 12.53 0.86 -2.44
N CYS A 42 11.36 0.24 -2.17
CA CYS A 42 11.30 -1.20 -1.87
C CYS A 42 11.90 -2.04 -3.00
N GLY A 43 11.56 -1.73 -4.26
CA GLY A 43 12.13 -2.43 -5.42
C GLY A 43 13.65 -2.33 -5.49
N LEU A 44 14.23 -1.16 -5.18
CA LEU A 44 15.68 -0.98 -5.11
C LEU A 44 16.30 -1.84 -4.00
N PHE A 45 15.66 -1.94 -2.83
CA PHE A 45 16.11 -2.85 -1.76
C PHE A 45 16.01 -4.31 -2.19
N PHE A 46 14.91 -4.72 -2.80
CA PHE A 46 14.70 -6.10 -3.25
C PHE A 46 15.72 -6.55 -4.30
N PHE A 47 16.10 -5.61 -5.17
CA PHE A 47 17.09 -5.88 -6.19
C PHE A 47 18.53 -5.84 -5.65
N GLY A 48 18.84 -4.86 -4.78
CA GLY A 48 20.20 -4.62 -4.29
C GLY A 48 20.57 -5.45 -3.04
N LEU A 49 19.58 -5.79 -2.20
CA LEU A 49 19.76 -6.51 -0.94
C LEU A 49 18.66 -7.57 -0.78
N PRO A 50 18.66 -8.63 -1.61
CA PRO A 50 17.67 -9.68 -1.50
C PRO A 50 17.76 -10.37 -0.12
N THR A 51 16.66 -10.30 0.63
CA THR A 51 16.55 -10.87 1.97
C THR A 51 15.61 -12.07 1.97
N THR A 52 15.88 -13.04 2.81
CA THR A 52 15.06 -14.25 2.95
C THR A 52 14.95 -14.67 4.40
N ASN A 53 13.98 -15.53 4.72
CA ASN A 53 13.88 -16.19 6.02
C ASN A 53 13.61 -17.69 5.88
N VAL A 54 13.85 -18.41 6.95
CA VAL A 54 13.49 -19.82 7.08
C VAL A 54 12.18 -19.92 7.85
N ARG A 55 11.15 -20.41 7.19
CA ARG A 55 9.83 -20.62 7.80
C ARG A 55 9.76 -21.97 8.48
N PRO A 56 9.15 -22.08 9.66
CA PRO A 56 8.98 -23.37 10.33
C PRO A 56 8.01 -24.26 9.54
N ALA A 57 8.20 -25.56 9.65
CA ALA A 57 7.24 -26.52 9.13
C ALA A 57 5.89 -26.38 9.86
N ILE A 58 4.80 -26.39 9.09
CA ILE A 58 3.45 -26.28 9.66
C ILE A 58 2.98 -27.69 10.04
N VAL A 59 2.85 -27.92 11.33
CA VAL A 59 2.31 -29.15 11.91
C VAL A 59 0.84 -28.95 12.23
N GLY A 60 -0.02 -29.94 11.90
CA GLY A 60 -1.46 -29.87 12.13
C GLY A 60 -2.27 -29.85 10.83
N SER A 61 -3.59 -30.03 10.94
CA SER A 61 -4.53 -30.14 9.82
C SER A 61 -5.80 -29.29 9.99
N GLY A 62 -5.77 -28.33 10.91
CA GLY A 62 -6.87 -27.39 11.13
C GLY A 62 -6.98 -26.34 10.02
N LEU A 63 -8.07 -25.56 10.04
CA LEU A 63 -8.32 -24.49 9.07
C LEU A 63 -7.21 -23.44 9.06
N ALA A 64 -6.68 -23.07 10.22
CA ALA A 64 -5.62 -22.07 10.33
C ALA A 64 -4.33 -22.55 9.66
N GLU A 65 -3.96 -23.82 9.86
CA GLU A 65 -2.78 -24.45 9.26
C GLU A 65 -2.93 -24.57 7.74
N HIS A 66 -4.11 -24.92 7.25
CA HIS A 66 -4.39 -24.95 5.80
C HIS A 66 -4.26 -23.56 5.17
N LEU A 67 -4.84 -22.53 5.80
CA LEU A 67 -4.70 -21.15 5.33
C LEU A 67 -3.26 -20.66 5.38
N LEU A 68 -2.49 -21.04 6.42
CA LEU A 68 -1.09 -20.65 6.52
C LEU A 68 -0.23 -21.33 5.45
N ARG A 69 -0.46 -22.64 5.16
CA ARG A 69 0.20 -23.33 4.04
C ARG A 69 -0.11 -22.66 2.71
N TRP A 70 -1.37 -22.28 2.51
CA TRP A 70 -1.76 -21.57 1.31
C TRP A 70 -1.04 -20.20 1.20
N VAL A 71 -0.97 -19.43 2.29
CA VAL A 71 -0.18 -18.18 2.33
C VAL A 71 1.29 -18.47 1.99
N TYR A 72 1.90 -19.51 2.56
CA TYR A 72 3.30 -19.86 2.29
C TYR A 72 3.54 -20.29 0.83
N SER A 73 2.53 -20.82 0.15
CA SER A 73 2.64 -21.21 -1.25
C SER A 73 2.59 -20.03 -2.23
N ILE A 74 1.85 -18.97 -1.90
CA ILE A 74 1.68 -17.80 -2.76
C ILE A 74 2.65 -16.67 -2.45
N ASP A 75 3.10 -16.57 -1.20
CA ASP A 75 4.01 -15.52 -0.73
C ASP A 75 5.35 -16.15 -0.36
N GLN A 76 6.29 -16.10 -1.28
CA GLN A 76 7.61 -16.69 -1.11
C GLN A 76 8.42 -15.96 -0.03
N PRO A 77 9.32 -16.68 0.73
CA PRO A 77 10.13 -16.08 1.78
C PRO A 77 11.33 -15.31 1.20
N ALA A 78 11.06 -14.35 0.32
CA ALA A 78 12.07 -13.55 -0.36
C ALA A 78 11.68 -12.07 -0.34
N ASN A 79 12.67 -11.18 -0.43
CA ASN A 79 12.46 -9.74 -0.48
C ASN A 79 11.69 -9.21 0.73
N LEU A 80 12.17 -9.52 1.93
CA LEU A 80 11.49 -9.21 3.17
C LEU A 80 11.59 -7.73 3.56
N PHE A 81 12.75 -7.10 3.32
CA PHE A 81 12.99 -5.73 3.76
C PHE A 81 12.94 -4.72 2.60
N PRO A 82 12.20 -3.62 2.76
CA PRO A 82 11.18 -3.32 3.78
C PRO A 82 9.87 -4.08 3.53
N SER A 83 9.09 -4.37 4.58
CA SER A 83 7.82 -5.09 4.44
C SER A 83 6.76 -4.30 3.67
N ILE A 84 6.39 -4.78 2.48
CA ILE A 84 5.28 -4.18 1.69
C ILE A 84 3.94 -4.30 2.42
N HIS A 85 3.69 -5.41 3.13
CA HIS A 85 2.44 -5.61 3.87
C HIS A 85 2.25 -4.53 4.95
N CYS A 86 3.30 -4.25 5.71
CA CYS A 86 3.27 -3.22 6.75
C CYS A 86 3.21 -1.82 6.14
N LEU A 87 3.98 -1.58 5.08
CA LEU A 87 4.03 -0.34 4.32
C LEU A 87 2.64 0.05 3.77
N VAL A 88 2.02 -0.85 3.00
CA VAL A 88 0.71 -0.58 2.36
C VAL A 88 -0.40 -0.44 3.41
N SER A 89 -0.37 -1.28 4.45
CA SER A 89 -1.36 -1.17 5.53
C SER A 89 -1.24 0.18 6.26
N TRP A 90 -0.02 0.65 6.48
CA TRP A 90 0.21 1.96 7.09
C TRP A 90 -0.14 3.12 6.16
N MET A 91 0.09 2.96 4.84
CA MET A 91 -0.38 3.91 3.82
C MET A 91 -1.90 4.08 3.85
N CYS A 92 -2.66 3.01 4.06
CA CYS A 92 -4.11 3.10 4.22
C CYS A 92 -4.52 4.02 5.38
N PHE A 93 -3.81 3.95 6.51
CA PHE A 93 -4.02 4.86 7.65
C PHE A 93 -3.57 6.30 7.33
N ILE A 94 -2.38 6.48 6.73
CA ILE A 94 -1.87 7.80 6.34
C ILE A 94 -2.86 8.56 5.47
N GLY A 95 -3.46 7.89 4.49
CA GLY A 95 -4.37 8.52 3.52
C GLY A 95 -5.63 9.11 4.14
N ILE A 96 -6.01 8.66 5.34
CA ILE A 96 -7.26 9.08 6.00
C ILE A 96 -7.07 9.73 7.37
N ARG A 97 -5.89 9.60 8.01
CA ARG A 97 -5.68 9.98 9.42
C ARG A 97 -6.00 11.44 9.74
N GLY A 98 -5.78 12.37 8.82
CA GLY A 98 -6.06 13.80 8.98
C GLY A 98 -7.36 14.27 8.34
N ASN A 99 -8.09 13.40 7.64
CA ASN A 99 -9.25 13.80 6.86
C ASN A 99 -10.53 13.81 7.72
N LYS A 100 -11.13 15.01 7.88
CA LYS A 100 -12.36 15.20 8.68
C LYS A 100 -13.61 14.58 8.04
N ARG A 101 -13.59 14.26 6.72
CA ARG A 101 -14.68 13.56 6.03
C ARG A 101 -14.79 12.08 6.41
N VAL A 102 -13.72 11.51 7.00
CA VAL A 102 -13.71 10.14 7.50
C VAL A 102 -14.08 10.13 8.98
N PRO A 103 -15.07 9.35 9.41
CA PRO A 103 -15.47 9.24 10.81
C PRO A 103 -14.27 8.88 11.71
N ARG A 104 -14.23 9.45 12.92
CA ARG A 104 -13.12 9.24 13.86
C ARG A 104 -12.92 7.76 14.18
N TRP A 105 -14.01 7.02 14.38
CA TRP A 105 -13.94 5.60 14.70
C TRP A 105 -13.23 4.80 13.59
N TYR A 106 -13.50 5.13 12.31
CA TYR A 106 -12.86 4.42 11.18
C TYR A 106 -11.37 4.75 11.07
N ARG A 107 -10.98 6.00 11.34
CA ARG A 107 -9.55 6.38 11.39
C ARG A 107 -8.80 5.62 12.48
N ILE A 108 -9.42 5.46 13.67
CA ILE A 108 -8.87 4.66 14.77
C ILE A 108 -8.81 3.19 14.36
N PHE A 109 -9.90 2.64 13.81
CA PHE A 109 -9.94 1.27 13.29
C PHE A 109 -8.83 1.02 12.28
N SER A 110 -8.64 1.91 11.31
CA SER A 110 -7.60 1.78 10.28
C SER A 110 -6.20 1.76 10.88
N CYS A 111 -5.93 2.58 11.89
CA CYS A 111 -4.66 2.56 12.62
C CYS A 111 -4.45 1.22 13.34
N ILE A 112 -5.44 0.78 14.11
CA ILE A 112 -5.38 -0.49 14.85
C ILE A 112 -5.22 -1.66 13.88
N PHE A 113 -5.98 -1.69 12.78
CA PHE A 113 -5.89 -2.76 11.80
C PHE A 113 -4.52 -2.81 11.12
N ALA A 114 -3.93 -1.66 10.77
CA ALA A 114 -2.58 -1.61 10.25
C ALA A 114 -1.54 -2.18 11.23
N LEU A 115 -1.67 -1.86 12.53
CA LEU A 115 -0.81 -2.46 13.58
C LEU A 115 -1.06 -3.97 13.74
N LEU A 116 -2.31 -4.42 13.64
CA LEU A 116 -2.62 -5.85 13.65
C LEU A 116 -2.02 -6.59 12.45
N VAL A 117 -1.93 -5.95 11.28
CA VAL A 117 -1.19 -6.51 10.13
C VAL A 117 0.28 -6.66 10.47
N VAL A 118 0.91 -5.66 11.11
CA VAL A 118 2.31 -5.78 11.60
C VAL A 118 2.46 -7.01 12.49
N VAL A 119 1.61 -7.17 13.49
CA VAL A 119 1.64 -8.34 14.38
C VAL A 119 1.42 -9.64 13.60
N SER A 120 0.48 -9.64 12.65
CA SER A 120 0.18 -10.84 11.87
C SER A 120 1.35 -11.29 11.00
N THR A 121 2.12 -10.36 10.44
CA THR A 121 3.33 -10.71 9.66
C THR A 121 4.41 -11.38 10.52
N GLN A 122 4.53 -11.01 11.79
CA GLN A 122 5.46 -11.63 12.74
C GLN A 122 4.99 -13.04 13.17
N VAL A 123 3.70 -13.15 13.51
CA VAL A 123 3.10 -14.42 13.95
C VAL A 123 3.11 -15.46 12.82
N THR A 124 2.84 -15.04 11.59
CA THR A 124 2.88 -15.92 10.42
C THR A 124 4.29 -16.13 9.86
N LYS A 125 5.33 -15.61 10.51
CA LYS A 125 6.73 -15.73 10.08
C LYS A 125 6.99 -15.26 8.64
N GLN A 126 6.24 -14.25 8.20
CA GLN A 126 6.42 -13.63 6.88
C GLN A 126 7.55 -12.60 6.89
N HIS A 127 7.68 -11.84 7.98
CA HIS A 127 8.65 -10.77 8.13
C HIS A 127 9.30 -10.78 9.52
N TYR A 128 10.45 -10.15 9.62
CA TYR A 128 11.05 -9.75 10.89
C TYR A 128 10.55 -8.37 11.32
N LEU A 129 10.69 -8.07 12.61
CA LEU A 129 10.24 -6.78 13.15
C LEU A 129 10.91 -5.58 12.45
N ILE A 130 12.18 -5.74 12.08
CA ILE A 130 12.93 -4.70 11.36
C ILE A 130 12.32 -4.38 10.00
N ASP A 131 11.78 -5.37 9.31
CA ASP A 131 11.14 -5.18 8.00
C ASP A 131 9.87 -4.35 8.14
N ALA A 132 9.09 -4.60 9.19
CA ALA A 132 7.87 -3.85 9.50
C ALA A 132 8.18 -2.40 9.88
N ILE A 133 9.17 -2.19 10.76
CA ILE A 133 9.64 -0.86 11.14
C ILE A 133 10.15 -0.11 9.90
N GLY A 134 10.96 -0.77 9.07
CA GLY A 134 11.48 -0.20 7.83
C GLY A 134 10.38 0.24 6.87
N GLY A 135 9.35 -0.59 6.69
CA GLY A 135 8.19 -0.26 5.85
C GLY A 135 7.39 0.95 6.35
N ILE A 136 7.11 1.01 7.66
CA ILE A 136 6.38 2.13 8.27
C ILE A 136 7.21 3.43 8.22
N LEU A 137 8.46 3.38 8.61
CA LEU A 137 9.34 4.55 8.60
C LEU A 137 9.53 5.11 7.19
N LEU A 138 9.70 4.23 6.21
CA LEU A 138 9.85 4.63 4.81
C LEU A 138 8.66 5.49 4.35
N VAL A 139 7.44 5.05 4.58
CA VAL A 139 6.26 5.82 4.13
C VAL A 139 6.03 7.09 4.95
N GLU A 140 6.32 7.08 6.25
CA GLU A 140 6.22 8.30 7.07
C GLU A 140 7.20 9.38 6.62
N VAL A 141 8.46 9.00 6.38
CA VAL A 141 9.50 9.92 5.89
C VAL A 141 9.13 10.46 4.51
N LEU A 142 8.75 9.60 3.57
CA LEU A 142 8.37 10.02 2.22
C LEU A 142 7.11 10.88 2.23
N TYR A 143 6.12 10.55 3.06
CA TYR A 143 4.90 11.36 3.17
C TYR A 143 5.18 12.73 3.78
N ALA A 144 6.01 12.80 4.83
CA ALA A 144 6.43 14.06 5.45
C ALA A 144 7.21 14.94 4.45
N TRP A 145 8.09 14.32 3.65
CA TRP A 145 8.83 15.00 2.60
C TRP A 145 7.90 15.50 1.47
N ASN A 146 6.98 14.65 0.98
CA ASN A 146 6.03 15.03 -0.07
C ASN A 146 5.07 16.16 0.35
N LYS A 147 4.76 16.29 1.64
CA LYS A 147 3.98 17.44 2.14
C LYS A 147 4.69 18.77 1.93
N ARG A 148 6.02 18.78 1.95
CA ARG A 148 6.85 19.98 1.84
C ARG A 148 7.44 20.18 0.44
N SER A 149 7.46 19.14 -0.39
CA SER A 149 8.02 19.17 -1.74
C SER A 149 6.95 19.37 -2.80
N ASN A 150 7.40 19.72 -4.00
CA ASN A 150 6.56 19.81 -5.20
C ASN A 150 6.69 18.56 -6.10
N ALA A 151 7.27 17.46 -5.60
CA ALA A 151 7.47 16.24 -6.37
C ALA A 151 6.16 15.66 -6.93
N TYR A 152 5.06 15.80 -6.20
CA TYR A 152 3.74 15.36 -6.65
C TYR A 152 3.29 16.02 -7.96
N LEU A 153 3.78 17.20 -8.31
CA LEU A 153 3.43 17.89 -9.56
C LEU A 153 3.91 17.12 -10.79
N TYR A 154 5.02 16.43 -10.72
CA TYR A 154 5.50 15.58 -11.83
C TYR A 154 4.56 14.40 -12.06
N VAL A 155 4.14 13.74 -11.00
CA VAL A 155 3.18 12.62 -11.06
C VAL A 155 1.82 13.11 -11.54
N LYS A 156 1.32 14.23 -11.00
CA LYS A 156 0.08 14.87 -11.42
C LYS A 156 0.12 15.19 -12.91
N GLY A 157 1.15 15.90 -13.37
CA GLY A 157 1.29 16.28 -14.79
C GLY A 157 1.41 15.07 -15.73
N PHE A 158 2.02 13.98 -15.28
CA PHE A 158 2.05 12.73 -16.04
C PHE A 158 0.64 12.16 -16.23
N PHE A 159 -0.12 11.97 -15.15
CA PHE A 159 -1.49 11.42 -15.23
C PHE A 159 -2.46 12.34 -15.98
N GLU A 160 -2.32 13.65 -15.85
CA GLU A 160 -3.13 14.61 -16.61
C GLU A 160 -2.87 14.49 -18.12
N ARG A 161 -1.61 14.36 -18.55
CA ARG A 161 -1.26 14.12 -19.96
C ARG A 161 -1.83 12.79 -20.48
N VAL A 162 -1.68 11.72 -19.72
CA VAL A 162 -2.24 10.40 -20.08
C VAL A 162 -3.77 10.51 -20.24
N ASN A 163 -4.43 11.14 -19.29
CA ASN A 163 -5.90 11.31 -19.34
C ASN A 163 -6.35 12.15 -20.55
N ALA A 164 -5.63 13.24 -20.87
CA ALA A 164 -5.89 14.06 -22.05
C ALA A 164 -5.74 13.24 -23.36
N SER A 165 -4.69 12.44 -23.44
CA SER A 165 -4.45 11.55 -24.60
C SER A 165 -5.57 10.51 -24.77
N LEU A 166 -5.98 9.87 -23.68
CA LEU A 166 -7.09 8.90 -23.70
C LEU A 166 -8.42 9.52 -24.13
N ARG A 167 -8.72 10.73 -23.62
CA ARG A 167 -9.92 11.47 -24.02
C ARG A 167 -9.90 11.86 -25.50
N SER A 168 -8.74 12.26 -26.06
CA SER A 168 -8.60 12.59 -27.46
C SER A 168 -8.83 11.37 -28.37
N LEU A 169 -8.31 10.20 -27.99
CA LEU A 169 -8.53 8.95 -28.69
C LEU A 169 -10.00 8.52 -28.67
N SER A 170 -10.66 8.65 -27.51
CA SER A 170 -12.10 8.35 -27.37
C SER A 170 -12.98 9.25 -28.24
N ARG A 171 -12.63 10.55 -28.36
CA ARG A 171 -13.36 11.50 -29.23
C ARG A 171 -13.18 11.18 -30.71
N LYS A 172 -11.95 10.85 -31.14
CA LYS A 172 -11.70 10.43 -32.54
C LYS A 172 -12.49 9.18 -32.92
N LYS A 173 -12.61 8.20 -32.01
CA LYS A 173 -13.39 6.97 -32.26
C LYS A 173 -14.90 7.23 -32.38
N LYS A 174 -15.44 8.21 -31.68
CA LYS A 174 -16.86 8.60 -31.79
C LYS A 174 -17.19 9.46 -33.02
N GLY A 175 -16.24 10.24 -33.54
CA GLY A 175 -16.44 11.08 -34.73
C GLY A 175 -16.16 10.37 -36.06
N GLY A 176 -15.63 9.16 -36.06
CA GLY A 176 -15.37 8.35 -37.27
C GLY A 176 -16.53 7.45 -37.72
N TYR A 177 -17.67 7.54 -37.08
CA TYR A 177 -18.90 6.78 -37.43
C TYR A 177 -20.06 7.72 -37.83
N ALA A 178 -19.77 8.98 -38.20
CA ALA A 178 -20.75 9.93 -38.74
C ALA A 178 -20.55 10.12 -40.24
#